data_4e205111432b5cee972fa3d2830f983d
#
_entry.id   4e205111432b5cee972fa3d2830f983d
#
_cell.length_a   1.000
_cell.length_b   1.000
_cell.length_c   1.000
_cell.angle_alpha   90.00
_cell.angle_beta   90.00
_cell.angle_gamma   90.00
#
_symmetry.space_group_name_H-M   'P 1'
#
loop_
_entity.id
_entity.type
_entity.pdbx_description
1 polymer ?
#
loop_
_entity_poly.entity_id
_entity_poly.type
_entity_poly.pdbx_seq_one_letter_code
_entity_poly.pdbx_strand_id
1 'polypeptide(L)'
;MTSKTKIDEIDVSIIRALQKDARTNFADIAKDCKVSLDTISKRFRRMRRTGVARGTTILLNPKNFGYDCVASFEIRVDYPHIEDVVDFVGKMPEIVFSTSSIGRYNIFAIAILKNVGRLGQLKESIQGHPMVREVAASIWVDEILLCPENFEFEHVKKK
;
A
#
# COMPACT_ATOMS: atom_id res chain seq x y z
N MET A 1 16.48 -0.45 13.59
CA MET A 1 15.74 -1.57 14.24
C MET A 1 14.49 -0.98 14.87
N THR A 2 13.33 -1.14 14.27
CA THR A 2 12.06 -0.66 14.84
C THR A 2 11.67 -1.58 15.98
N SER A 3 11.60 -1.03 17.20
CA SER A 3 11.10 -1.74 18.39
C SER A 3 9.71 -2.30 18.06
N LYS A 4 9.52 -3.63 18.20
CA LYS A 4 8.19 -4.24 17.98
C LYS A 4 7.21 -3.62 18.97
N THR A 5 6.26 -2.84 18.47
CA THR A 5 5.16 -2.30 19.28
C THR A 5 4.33 -3.48 19.80
N LYS A 6 4.14 -3.55 21.11
CA LYS A 6 3.31 -4.61 21.73
C LYS A 6 1.85 -4.37 21.34
N ILE A 7 1.29 -5.30 20.60
CA ILE A 7 -0.12 -5.34 20.16
C ILE A 7 -0.87 -6.32 21.04
N ASP A 8 -2.06 -5.97 21.49
CA ASP A 8 -2.95 -6.82 22.27
C ASP A 8 -4.28 -7.09 21.55
N GLU A 9 -5.18 -7.87 22.18
CA GLU A 9 -6.47 -8.28 21.59
C GLU A 9 -7.37 -7.11 21.24
N ILE A 10 -7.34 -6.03 22.03
CA ILE A 10 -8.15 -4.82 21.73
C ILE A 10 -7.59 -4.11 20.50
N ASP A 11 -6.27 -4.02 20.37
CA ASP A 11 -5.63 -3.45 19.19
C ASP A 11 -5.97 -4.25 17.92
N VAL A 12 -5.96 -5.59 18.02
CA VAL A 12 -6.37 -6.48 16.92
C VAL A 12 -7.84 -6.29 16.57
N SER A 13 -8.72 -6.16 17.56
CA SER A 13 -10.14 -5.92 17.33
C SER A 13 -10.39 -4.60 16.59
N ILE A 14 -9.67 -3.52 16.96
CA ILE A 14 -9.71 -2.24 16.25
C ILE A 14 -9.27 -2.41 14.80
N ILE A 15 -8.15 -3.09 14.56
CA ILE A 15 -7.62 -3.30 13.21
C ILE A 15 -8.62 -4.09 12.37
N ARG A 16 -9.14 -5.21 12.86
CA ARG A 16 -10.11 -6.04 12.13
C ARG A 16 -11.39 -5.31 11.78
N ALA A 17 -11.94 -4.52 12.70
CA ALA A 17 -13.12 -3.71 12.45
C ALA A 17 -12.85 -2.71 11.30
N LEU A 18 -11.70 -2.02 11.33
CA LEU A 18 -11.33 -1.03 10.31
C LEU A 18 -10.86 -1.65 8.99
N GLN A 19 -10.35 -2.89 8.99
CA GLN A 19 -10.07 -3.64 7.76
C GLN A 19 -11.35 -4.04 7.04
N LYS A 20 -12.39 -4.42 7.81
CA LYS A 20 -13.71 -4.76 7.26
C LYS A 20 -14.44 -3.53 6.73
N ASP A 21 -14.45 -2.44 7.48
CA ASP A 21 -14.98 -1.15 7.07
C ASP A 21 -14.22 -0.02 7.77
N ALA A 22 -13.41 0.71 6.99
CA ALA A 22 -12.62 1.84 7.49
C ALA A 22 -13.47 3.00 8.05
N ARG A 23 -14.80 2.98 7.84
CA ARG A 23 -15.77 3.95 8.35
C ARG A 23 -16.41 3.52 9.67
N THR A 24 -16.07 2.34 10.19
CA THR A 24 -16.61 1.83 11.46
C THR A 24 -16.41 2.86 12.57
N ASN A 25 -17.49 3.17 13.30
CA ASN A 25 -17.45 4.12 14.39
C ASN A 25 -16.68 3.54 15.59
N PHE A 26 -15.79 4.33 16.16
CA PHE A 26 -15.04 3.92 17.36
C PHE A 26 -15.95 3.62 18.56
N ALA A 27 -17.14 4.21 18.63
CA ALA A 27 -18.12 3.90 19.67
C ALA A 27 -18.63 2.46 19.57
N ASP A 28 -18.82 1.96 18.35
CA ASP A 28 -19.25 0.56 18.12
C ASP A 28 -18.13 -0.41 18.50
N ILE A 29 -16.89 -0.12 18.10
CA ILE A 29 -15.71 -0.91 18.49
C ILE A 29 -15.54 -0.92 20.01
N ALA A 30 -15.76 0.23 20.67
CA ALA A 30 -15.67 0.34 22.13
C ALA A 30 -16.71 -0.54 22.84
N LYS A 31 -17.94 -0.55 22.33
CA LYS A 31 -19.03 -1.42 22.83
C LYS A 31 -18.67 -2.90 22.68
N ASP A 32 -18.19 -3.30 21.52
CA ASP A 32 -17.81 -4.71 21.22
C ASP A 32 -16.65 -5.17 22.11
N CYS A 33 -15.65 -4.31 22.33
CA CYS A 33 -14.50 -4.58 23.19
C CYS A 33 -14.80 -4.38 24.68
N LYS A 34 -15.98 -3.87 25.06
CA LYS A 34 -16.36 -3.54 26.44
C LYS A 34 -15.41 -2.57 27.14
N VAL A 35 -14.96 -1.55 26.40
CA VAL A 35 -14.08 -0.47 26.91
C VAL A 35 -14.65 0.89 26.56
N SER A 36 -14.04 1.95 27.12
CA SER A 36 -14.46 3.31 26.78
C SER A 36 -14.06 3.73 25.38
N LEU A 37 -14.81 4.65 24.77
CA LEU A 37 -14.47 5.29 23.50
C LEU A 37 -13.08 5.96 23.53
N ASP A 38 -12.74 6.58 24.65
CA ASP A 38 -11.44 7.22 24.85
C ASP A 38 -10.28 6.18 24.80
N THR A 39 -10.52 4.97 25.34
CA THR A 39 -9.56 3.87 25.25
C THR A 39 -9.29 3.49 23.79
N ILE A 40 -10.32 3.30 22.96
CA ILE A 40 -10.17 2.98 21.53
C ILE A 40 -9.43 4.12 20.82
N SER A 41 -9.84 5.36 21.04
CA SER A 41 -9.23 6.54 20.41
C SER A 41 -7.74 6.70 20.76
N LYS A 42 -7.36 6.46 22.01
CA LYS A 42 -5.96 6.51 22.46
C LYS A 42 -5.13 5.38 21.83
N ARG A 43 -5.68 4.17 21.74
CA ARG A 43 -5.03 3.00 21.13
C ARG A 43 -4.81 3.22 19.64
N PHE A 44 -5.82 3.67 18.91
CA PHE A 44 -5.71 3.97 17.49
C PHE A 44 -4.66 5.06 17.22
N ARG A 45 -4.67 6.16 18.00
CA ARG A 45 -3.63 7.20 17.91
C ARG A 45 -2.23 6.66 18.18
N ARG A 46 -2.08 5.76 19.16
CA ARG A 46 -0.81 5.06 19.42
C ARG A 46 -0.38 4.25 18.20
N MET A 47 -1.27 3.43 17.63
CA MET A 47 -0.96 2.61 16.44
C MET A 47 -0.54 3.46 15.24
N ARG A 48 -1.19 4.61 15.03
CA ARG A 48 -0.78 5.59 14.01
C ARG A 48 0.63 6.14 14.27
N ARG A 49 0.91 6.57 15.49
CA ARG A 49 2.22 7.13 15.86
C ARG A 49 3.35 6.12 15.77
N THR A 50 3.09 4.85 16.07
CA THR A 50 4.10 3.77 16.05
C THR A 50 4.21 3.07 14.69
N GLY A 51 3.45 3.52 13.67
CA GLY A 51 3.49 2.96 12.32
C GLY A 51 2.80 1.59 12.17
N VAL A 52 2.11 1.10 13.20
CA VAL A 52 1.28 -0.12 13.13
C VAL A 52 0.13 0.07 12.14
N ALA A 53 -0.56 1.23 12.23
CA ALA A 53 -1.53 1.67 11.24
C ALA A 53 -0.96 2.87 10.49
N ARG A 54 -0.66 2.72 9.20
CA ARG A 54 -0.05 3.79 8.40
C ARG A 54 -1.06 4.78 7.85
N GLY A 55 -2.24 4.32 7.46
CA GLY A 55 -3.28 5.16 6.87
C GLY A 55 -4.56 4.41 6.63
N THR A 56 -5.56 5.17 6.23
CA THR A 56 -6.81 4.70 5.63
C THR A 56 -6.97 5.40 4.30
N THR A 57 -7.45 4.70 3.29
CA THR A 57 -7.70 5.26 1.95
C THR A 57 -8.97 4.69 1.37
N ILE A 58 -9.46 5.32 0.32
CA ILE A 58 -10.56 4.81 -0.49
C ILE A 58 -9.97 4.17 -1.74
N LEU A 59 -10.39 2.95 -2.05
CA LEU A 59 -10.12 2.34 -3.34
C LEU A 59 -11.14 2.87 -4.34
N LEU A 60 -10.62 3.47 -5.41
CA LEU A 60 -11.44 3.96 -6.51
C LEU A 60 -11.36 2.97 -7.68
N ASN A 61 -12.47 2.82 -8.41
CA ASN A 61 -12.41 2.14 -9.70
C ASN A 61 -11.94 3.15 -10.77
N PRO A 62 -10.73 3.01 -11.32
CA PRO A 62 -10.17 3.97 -12.25
C PRO A 62 -11.00 4.11 -13.53
N LYS A 63 -11.69 3.05 -13.97
CA LYS A 63 -12.54 3.05 -15.17
C LYS A 63 -13.65 4.10 -15.10
N ASN A 64 -14.20 4.34 -13.89
CA ASN A 64 -15.25 5.36 -13.71
C ASN A 64 -14.73 6.81 -13.89
N PHE A 65 -13.42 6.98 -13.98
CA PHE A 65 -12.74 8.27 -14.18
C PHE A 65 -12.04 8.36 -15.55
N GLY A 66 -12.33 7.40 -16.47
CA GLY A 66 -11.78 7.39 -17.82
C GLY A 66 -10.32 6.88 -17.88
N TYR A 67 -9.93 6.03 -16.95
CA TYR A 67 -8.63 5.36 -16.96
C TYR A 67 -8.85 3.86 -17.21
N ASP A 68 -8.52 3.41 -18.42
CA ASP A 68 -8.85 2.07 -18.90
C ASP A 68 -7.69 1.06 -18.74
N CYS A 69 -6.54 1.50 -18.22
CA CYS A 69 -5.37 0.66 -18.11
C CYS A 69 -4.72 0.81 -16.73
N VAL A 70 -4.62 -0.30 -16.02
CA VAL A 70 -3.76 -0.42 -14.84
C VAL A 70 -2.59 -1.30 -15.22
N ALA A 71 -1.37 -0.86 -14.88
CA ALA A 71 -0.17 -1.59 -15.22
C ALA A 71 0.82 -1.62 -14.05
N SER A 72 1.58 -2.71 -13.96
CA SER A 72 2.76 -2.77 -13.10
C SER A 72 4.02 -2.62 -13.93
N PHE A 73 5.02 -2.02 -13.30
CA PHE A 73 6.38 -1.89 -13.80
C PHE A 73 7.34 -2.57 -12.86
N GLU A 74 8.16 -3.45 -13.40
CA GLU A 74 9.27 -4.10 -12.72
C GLU A 74 10.55 -3.53 -13.30
N ILE A 75 11.35 -2.85 -12.45
CA ILE A 75 12.47 -2.05 -12.89
C ILE A 75 13.73 -2.61 -12.26
N ARG A 76 14.77 -2.78 -13.07
CA ARG A 76 16.11 -3.16 -12.62
C ARG A 76 17.04 -1.96 -12.66
N VAL A 77 17.66 -1.68 -11.52
CA VAL A 77 18.54 -0.53 -11.30
C VAL A 77 19.83 -1.03 -10.64
N ASP A 78 20.93 -0.34 -10.87
CA ASP A 78 22.18 -0.60 -10.16
C ASP A 78 22.02 -0.27 -8.67
N TYR A 79 22.51 -1.16 -7.81
CA TYR A 79 22.20 -1.18 -6.39
C TYR A 79 22.37 0.16 -5.63
N PRO A 80 23.41 0.99 -5.87
CA PRO A 80 23.57 2.25 -5.13
C PRO A 80 22.48 3.29 -5.41
N HIS A 81 21.69 3.13 -6.49
CA HIS A 81 20.75 4.13 -7.01
C HIS A 81 19.27 3.77 -6.85
N ILE A 82 18.96 2.74 -6.06
CA ILE A 82 17.57 2.26 -5.92
C ILE A 82 16.68 3.35 -5.33
N GLU A 83 17.11 4.02 -4.25
CA GLU A 83 16.30 5.06 -3.59
C GLU A 83 16.03 6.25 -4.52
N ASP A 84 17.05 6.71 -5.24
CA ASP A 84 16.92 7.81 -6.20
C ASP A 84 15.92 7.50 -7.30
N VAL A 85 15.95 6.27 -7.84
CA VAL A 85 15.03 5.85 -8.91
C VAL A 85 13.62 5.58 -8.38
N VAL A 86 13.46 5.04 -7.16
CA VAL A 86 12.14 4.92 -6.52
C VAL A 86 11.48 6.29 -6.37
N ASP A 87 12.24 7.28 -5.91
CA ASP A 87 11.76 8.65 -5.77
C ASP A 87 11.45 9.31 -7.13
N PHE A 88 12.29 9.07 -8.13
CA PHE A 88 12.06 9.56 -9.50
C PHE A 88 10.76 8.99 -10.07
N VAL A 89 10.58 7.66 -10.00
CA VAL A 89 9.38 6.99 -10.49
C VAL A 89 8.15 7.43 -9.69
N GLY A 90 8.25 7.53 -8.37
CA GLY A 90 7.15 7.92 -7.49
C GLY A 90 6.65 9.37 -7.70
N LYS A 91 7.43 10.22 -8.39
CA LYS A 91 7.01 11.59 -8.75
C LYS A 91 6.27 11.67 -10.09
N MET A 92 6.21 10.58 -10.85
CA MET A 92 5.47 10.57 -12.11
C MET A 92 3.96 10.58 -11.86
N PRO A 93 3.17 11.43 -12.53
CA PRO A 93 1.75 11.65 -12.22
C PRO A 93 0.88 10.40 -12.30
N GLU A 94 1.22 9.45 -13.18
CA GLU A 94 0.49 8.22 -13.38
C GLU A 94 0.81 7.14 -12.35
N ILE A 95 1.92 7.27 -11.62
CA ILE A 95 2.36 6.29 -10.63
C ILE A 95 1.60 6.48 -9.33
N VAL A 96 0.86 5.46 -8.92
CA VAL A 96 0.09 5.43 -7.67
C VAL A 96 0.76 4.63 -6.56
N PHE A 97 1.78 3.88 -6.91
CA PHE A 97 2.58 3.08 -5.96
C PHE A 97 3.99 2.87 -6.50
N SER A 98 4.99 3.02 -5.65
CA SER A 98 6.37 2.61 -5.94
C SER A 98 7.06 2.12 -4.66
N THR A 99 7.88 1.08 -4.81
CA THR A 99 8.66 0.52 -3.70
C THR A 99 9.91 -0.19 -4.22
N SER A 100 10.93 -0.29 -3.36
CA SER A 100 12.04 -1.19 -3.61
C SER A 100 11.66 -2.64 -3.29
N SER A 101 12.27 -3.59 -3.98
CA SER A 101 12.09 -5.02 -3.80
C SER A 101 13.44 -5.75 -3.84
N ILE A 102 13.46 -7.00 -3.42
CA ILE A 102 14.64 -7.88 -3.53
C ILE A 102 14.32 -8.96 -4.56
N GLY A 103 15.07 -9.00 -5.65
CA GLY A 103 14.86 -9.96 -6.73
C GLY A 103 15.61 -9.57 -8.01
N ARG A 104 15.24 -10.18 -9.13
CA ARG A 104 15.77 -9.83 -10.46
C ARG A 104 15.53 -8.36 -10.79
N TYR A 105 14.34 -7.88 -10.46
CA TYR A 105 13.96 -6.49 -10.50
C TYR A 105 13.92 -5.95 -9.06
N ASN A 106 14.48 -4.80 -8.84
CA ASN A 106 14.66 -4.26 -7.50
C ASN A 106 13.81 -3.00 -7.22
N ILE A 107 12.94 -2.63 -8.15
CA ILE A 107 11.87 -1.65 -7.96
C ILE A 107 10.59 -2.20 -8.58
N PHE A 108 9.48 -2.00 -7.88
CA PHE A 108 8.13 -2.32 -8.35
C PHE A 108 7.27 -1.05 -8.26
N ALA A 109 6.53 -0.77 -9.34
CA ALA A 109 5.62 0.37 -9.38
C ALA A 109 4.27 -0.03 -10.01
N ILE A 110 3.20 0.69 -9.66
CA ILE A 110 1.88 0.55 -10.25
C ILE A 110 1.48 1.90 -10.84
N ALA A 111 0.99 1.87 -12.06
CA ALA A 111 0.47 3.04 -12.76
C ALA A 111 -1.02 2.87 -13.13
N ILE A 112 -1.75 3.97 -13.09
CA ILE A 112 -3.11 4.09 -13.60
C ILE A 112 -3.06 5.02 -14.83
N LEU A 113 -3.39 4.47 -16.00
CA LEU A 113 -3.19 5.09 -17.30
C LEU A 113 -4.52 5.28 -18.01
N LYS A 114 -4.66 6.37 -18.79
CA LYS A 114 -5.87 6.62 -19.58
C LYS A 114 -6.13 5.53 -20.62
N ASN A 115 -5.06 4.99 -21.22
CA ASN A 115 -5.17 3.91 -22.22
C ASN A 115 -3.83 3.18 -22.35
N VAL A 116 -3.84 2.06 -23.07
CA VAL A 116 -2.66 1.23 -23.32
C VAL A 116 -1.55 1.97 -24.07
N GLY A 117 -1.89 2.92 -24.96
CA GLY A 117 -0.89 3.71 -25.69
C GLY A 117 0.02 4.53 -24.76
N ARG A 118 -0.47 4.92 -23.59
CA ARG A 118 0.31 5.66 -22.60
C ARG A 118 1.37 4.78 -21.88
N LEU A 119 1.15 3.45 -21.84
CA LEU A 119 2.08 2.49 -21.24
C LEU A 119 3.48 2.56 -21.87
N GLY A 120 3.55 2.56 -23.21
CA GLY A 120 4.83 2.63 -23.94
C GLY A 120 5.61 3.88 -23.58
N GLN A 121 4.95 5.03 -23.61
CA GLN A 121 5.57 6.33 -23.29
C GLN A 121 6.10 6.37 -21.84
N LEU A 122 5.32 5.86 -20.89
CA LEU A 122 5.74 5.82 -19.49
C LEU A 122 6.94 4.86 -19.32
N LYS A 123 6.90 3.69 -19.99
CA LYS A 123 8.01 2.74 -20.00
C LYS A 123 9.29 3.38 -20.57
N GLU A 124 9.19 4.07 -21.69
CA GLU A 124 10.31 4.79 -22.30
C GLU A 124 10.87 5.87 -21.37
N SER A 125 9.98 6.63 -20.71
CA SER A 125 10.38 7.65 -19.75
C SER A 125 11.15 7.07 -18.57
N ILE A 126 10.72 5.92 -18.03
CA ILE A 126 11.42 5.22 -16.95
C ILE A 126 12.75 4.65 -17.46
N GLN A 127 12.75 4.00 -18.64
CA GLN A 127 13.94 3.41 -19.25
C GLN A 127 15.00 4.45 -19.62
N GLY A 128 14.59 5.68 -19.90
CA GLY A 128 15.49 6.80 -20.19
C GLY A 128 16.31 7.29 -19.00
N HIS A 129 16.00 6.86 -17.78
CA HIS A 129 16.80 7.22 -16.62
C HIS A 129 18.18 6.52 -16.66
N PRO A 130 19.32 7.24 -16.48
CA PRO A 130 20.66 6.68 -16.70
C PRO A 130 20.97 5.45 -15.85
N MET A 131 20.38 5.34 -14.67
CA MET A 131 20.61 4.25 -13.72
C MET A 131 19.67 3.05 -13.93
N VAL A 132 18.68 3.17 -14.83
CA VAL A 132 17.75 2.07 -15.16
C VAL A 132 18.38 1.16 -16.20
N ARG A 133 18.41 -0.13 -15.93
CA ARG A 133 18.98 -1.17 -16.80
C ARG A 133 17.93 -1.88 -17.62
N GLU A 134 16.78 -2.13 -17.02
CA GLU A 134 15.70 -2.91 -17.65
C GLU A 134 14.36 -2.49 -17.06
N VAL A 135 13.32 -2.39 -17.89
CA VAL A 135 11.95 -2.18 -17.49
C VAL A 135 11.06 -3.24 -18.14
N ALA A 136 10.45 -4.08 -17.32
CA ALA A 136 9.31 -4.92 -17.71
C ALA A 136 8.01 -4.21 -17.34
N ALA A 137 6.95 -4.44 -18.11
CA ALA A 137 5.63 -3.91 -17.82
C ALA A 137 4.57 -4.98 -18.07
N SER A 138 3.57 -5.05 -17.17
CA SER A 138 2.44 -5.96 -17.28
C SER A 138 1.14 -5.19 -17.14
N ILE A 139 0.17 -5.46 -18.00
CA ILE A 139 -1.18 -4.88 -17.92
C ILE A 139 -2.05 -5.80 -17.06
N TRP A 140 -2.77 -5.21 -16.13
CA TRP A 140 -3.73 -5.92 -15.31
C TRP A 140 -5.08 -6.00 -16.02
N VAL A 141 -5.58 -7.21 -16.19
CA VAL A 141 -6.83 -7.47 -16.92
C VAL A 141 -8.05 -7.41 -16.04
N ASP A 142 -7.92 -7.78 -14.77
CA ASP A 142 -9.01 -7.85 -13.80
C ASP A 142 -8.95 -6.71 -12.77
N GLU A 143 -10.02 -6.60 -11.97
CA GLU A 143 -10.07 -5.64 -10.87
C GLU A 143 -9.06 -5.99 -9.77
N ILE A 144 -8.59 -4.97 -9.07
CA ILE A 144 -7.67 -5.17 -7.94
C ILE A 144 -8.45 -5.78 -6.78
N LEU A 145 -8.10 -7.01 -6.44
CA LEU A 145 -8.61 -7.68 -5.23
C LEU A 145 -7.62 -7.45 -4.08
N LEU A 146 -8.05 -6.71 -3.07
CA LEU A 146 -7.31 -6.59 -1.81
C LEU A 146 -7.98 -7.48 -0.76
N CYS A 147 -7.18 -8.31 -0.12
CA CYS A 147 -7.61 -9.24 0.91
C CYS A 147 -6.89 -8.93 2.24
N PRO A 148 -7.14 -7.77 2.87
CA PRO A 148 -6.47 -7.38 4.10
C PRO A 148 -6.79 -8.32 5.27
N GLU A 149 -7.93 -9.01 5.21
CA GLU A 149 -8.38 -10.01 6.18
C GLU A 149 -7.49 -11.26 6.21
N ASN A 150 -6.74 -11.54 5.14
CA ASN A 150 -5.80 -12.68 5.08
C ASN A 150 -4.54 -12.44 5.92
N PHE A 151 -4.34 -11.22 6.45
CA PHE A 151 -3.24 -10.95 7.36
C PHE A 151 -3.53 -11.51 8.75
N GLU A 152 -2.77 -12.53 9.16
CA GLU A 152 -2.93 -13.20 10.46
C GLU A 152 -2.14 -12.50 11.57
N PHE A 153 -2.73 -12.47 12.78
CA PHE A 153 -2.13 -11.88 13.97
C PHE A 153 -1.62 -12.99 14.92
N GLU A 154 -0.73 -13.85 14.42
CA GLU A 154 -0.29 -15.09 15.10
C GLU A 154 0.34 -14.88 16.51
N HIS A 155 0.82 -13.69 16.82
CA HIS A 155 1.58 -13.42 18.05
C HIS A 155 0.80 -12.69 19.14
N VAL A 156 -0.50 -12.52 18.98
CA VAL A 156 -1.35 -11.91 20.00
C VAL A 156 -1.86 -13.02 20.93
N LYS A 157 -1.20 -13.19 22.08
CA LYS A 157 -1.63 -14.16 23.08
C LYS A 157 -3.03 -13.77 23.58
N LYS A 158 -3.97 -14.71 23.51
CA LYS A 158 -5.20 -14.66 24.30
C LYS A 158 -4.79 -14.62 25.77
N LYS A 159 -5.26 -13.62 26.50
CA LYS A 159 -5.23 -13.61 27.96
C LYS A 159 -6.45 -14.35 28.49
#